data_ffba15b6355312222d89a4a260507e30
#
_entry.id   ffba15b6355312222d89a4a260507e30
#
_cell.length_a   1.000
_cell.length_b   1.000
_cell.length_c   1.000
_cell.angle_alpha   90.00
_cell.angle_beta   90.00
_cell.angle_gamma   90.00
#
_symmetry.space_group_name_H-M   'P 1'
#
loop_
_entity.id
_entity.type
_entity.pdbx_description
1 polymer ?
#
loop_
_entity_poly.entity_id
_entity_poly.type
_entity_poly.pdbx_seq_one_letter_code
_entity_poly.pdbx_strand_id
1 'polypeptide(L)'
;TTDAERYRWLGTVPQMREWGQGRLAKGLRGEAYNVDNLKYEATLEVDRDEVSDDQTGQIMVRAAELGQRAATHKDYLLGLLMDNGGTAGYNSYDGVAFFTVSHSSGSSGWQSNAVVVDTAGDATTITTGEMATGIQNGIAALMAFKDDQGFPMALNQDSITVVVPPDYYWRAAEALGANIIQNTSNIMQGVAQLAVFPFLTAPTTADGYIYILKTDGVVRPFIFQDREPITFSAIDQPDSEEVFMREKMYYGVRARYRMTYGYWQYAVRVNFT
;
A
#
# COMPACT_ATOMS: atom_id res chain seq x y z
N THR A 1 20.62 -17.34 -5.32
CA THR A 1 19.34 -17.03 -4.63
C THR A 1 19.63 -16.60 -3.22
N THR A 2 19.61 -15.31 -2.95
CA THR A 2 19.85 -14.71 -1.64
C THR A 2 18.54 -14.67 -0.85
N ASP A 3 18.61 -14.80 0.47
CA ASP A 3 17.45 -14.74 1.37
C ASP A 3 16.86 -13.31 1.46
N ALA A 4 17.65 -12.30 1.12
CA ALA A 4 17.26 -10.90 1.03
C ALA A 4 17.52 -10.34 -0.38
N GLU A 5 16.65 -9.47 -0.86
CA GLU A 5 16.89 -8.67 -2.05
C GLU A 5 17.32 -7.27 -1.67
N ARG A 6 18.33 -6.78 -2.37
CA ARG A 6 18.85 -5.44 -2.17
C ARG A 6 18.38 -4.54 -3.31
N TYR A 7 17.44 -3.70 -3.02
CA TYR A 7 17.03 -2.62 -3.93
C TYR A 7 18.05 -1.49 -3.86
N ARG A 8 18.64 -1.16 -4.99
CA ARG A 8 19.50 0.01 -5.13
C ARG A 8 18.72 1.07 -5.86
N TRP A 9 18.35 2.10 -5.13
CA TRP A 9 17.77 3.29 -5.70
C TRP A 9 18.91 4.17 -6.20
N LEU A 10 18.90 4.43 -7.48
CA LEU A 10 19.80 5.44 -8.07
C LEU A 10 19.07 6.77 -8.00
N GLY A 11 19.73 7.80 -7.48
CA GLY A 11 19.21 9.16 -7.49
C GLY A 11 18.86 9.63 -8.91
N THR A 12 18.17 10.75 -8.99
CA THR A 12 17.69 11.30 -10.26
C THR A 12 18.85 11.68 -11.16
N VAL A 13 18.66 11.49 -12.48
CA VAL A 13 19.63 11.95 -13.47
C VAL A 13 19.70 13.49 -13.48
N PRO A 14 20.88 14.10 -13.74
CA PRO A 14 21.02 15.54 -13.79
C PRO A 14 20.09 16.16 -14.83
N GLN A 15 19.46 17.28 -14.48
CA GLN A 15 18.67 18.06 -15.43
C GLN A 15 19.58 18.72 -16.50
N MET A 16 18.98 18.95 -17.66
CA MET A 16 19.65 19.72 -18.73
C MET A 16 19.87 21.16 -18.25
N ARG A 17 21.04 21.70 -18.58
CA ARG A 17 21.40 23.07 -18.32
C ARG A 17 21.90 23.71 -19.60
N GLU A 18 21.93 25.02 -19.64
CA GLU A 18 22.56 25.76 -20.71
C GLU A 18 24.04 25.36 -20.88
N TRP A 19 24.49 25.20 -22.12
CA TRP A 19 25.86 24.87 -22.43
C TRP A 19 26.78 26.05 -22.11
N GLY A 20 27.58 25.89 -21.06
CA GLY A 20 28.63 26.86 -20.71
C GLY A 20 30.01 26.38 -21.15
N GLN A 21 31.01 26.50 -20.28
CA GLN A 21 32.39 26.08 -20.52
C GLN A 21 32.65 24.59 -20.32
N GLY A 22 31.86 23.69 -20.97
CA GLY A 22 32.06 22.26 -20.94
C GLY A 22 30.98 21.48 -20.20
N ARG A 23 31.06 20.14 -20.27
CA ARG A 23 30.13 19.21 -19.58
C ARG A 23 30.54 19.04 -18.12
N LEU A 24 29.61 19.22 -17.18
CA LEU A 24 29.79 18.85 -15.78
C LEU A 24 29.07 17.52 -15.53
N ALA A 25 29.84 16.47 -15.34
CA ALA A 25 29.28 15.19 -14.88
C ALA A 25 28.94 15.25 -13.40
N LYS A 26 27.70 14.90 -13.04
CA LYS A 26 27.29 14.64 -11.66
C LYS A 26 27.15 13.14 -11.48
N GLY A 27 27.69 12.60 -10.36
CA GLY A 27 27.52 11.20 -9.99
C GLY A 27 26.07 10.94 -9.55
N LEU A 28 25.60 9.70 -9.75
CA LEU A 28 24.33 9.25 -9.22
C LEU A 28 24.51 8.86 -7.74
N ARG A 29 23.62 9.34 -6.88
CA ARG A 29 23.55 8.91 -5.49
C ARG A 29 22.90 7.54 -5.45
N GLY A 30 23.53 6.57 -4.81
CA GLY A 30 22.97 5.23 -4.61
C GLY A 30 22.52 5.05 -3.17
N GLU A 31 21.26 4.79 -2.97
CA GLU A 31 20.71 4.36 -1.68
C GLU A 31 20.35 2.88 -1.77
N ALA A 32 20.62 2.12 -0.71
CA ALA A 32 20.35 0.70 -0.67
C ALA A 32 19.31 0.38 0.41
N TYR A 33 18.28 -0.31 0.00
CA TYR A 33 17.22 -0.79 0.88
C TYR A 33 17.20 -2.32 0.81
N ASN A 34 17.44 -2.98 1.94
CA ASN A 34 17.39 -4.42 2.02
C ASN A 34 16.01 -4.90 2.44
N VAL A 35 15.49 -5.89 1.74
CA VAL A 35 14.18 -6.48 2.00
C VAL A 35 14.34 -7.98 2.21
N ASP A 36 14.15 -8.41 3.46
CA ASP A 36 14.15 -9.81 3.84
C ASP A 36 12.78 -10.45 3.58
N ASN A 37 12.78 -11.63 2.96
CA ASN A 37 11.53 -12.36 2.73
C ASN A 37 10.99 -12.97 4.02
N LEU A 38 9.68 -12.93 4.19
CA LEU A 38 8.99 -13.61 5.28
C LEU A 38 8.31 -14.87 4.77
N LYS A 39 8.21 -15.88 5.63
CA LYS A 39 7.45 -17.11 5.39
C LYS A 39 6.08 -16.94 6.00
N TYR A 40 5.07 -17.31 5.24
CA TYR A 40 3.68 -17.35 5.69
C TYR A 40 3.15 -18.74 5.48
N GLU A 41 2.36 -19.20 6.42
CA GLU A 41 1.68 -20.48 6.36
C GLU A 41 0.33 -20.40 7.05
N ALA A 42 -0.58 -21.24 6.65
CA ALA A 42 -1.82 -21.53 7.38
C ALA A 42 -2.20 -22.98 7.13
N THR A 43 -2.59 -23.68 8.19
CA THR A 43 -2.88 -25.11 8.14
C THR A 43 -4.24 -25.37 8.81
N LEU A 44 -5.07 -26.15 8.13
CA LEU A 44 -6.31 -26.71 8.65
C LEU A 44 -6.05 -28.17 9.04
N GLU A 45 -6.32 -28.52 10.28
CA GLU A 45 -6.32 -29.89 10.79
C GLU A 45 -7.75 -30.40 10.87
N VAL A 46 -8.01 -31.60 10.39
CA VAL A 46 -9.31 -32.24 10.43
C VAL A 46 -9.14 -33.70 10.83
N ASP A 47 -10.06 -34.20 11.65
CA ASP A 47 -10.10 -35.59 12.03
C ASP A 47 -10.54 -36.46 10.84
N ARG A 48 -9.98 -37.66 10.71
CA ARG A 48 -10.29 -38.60 9.63
C ARG A 48 -11.76 -39.02 9.65
N ASP A 49 -12.31 -39.25 10.85
CA ASP A 49 -13.70 -39.66 11.01
C ASP A 49 -14.65 -38.52 10.63
N GLU A 50 -14.30 -37.26 10.98
CA GLU A 50 -15.07 -36.09 10.56
C GLU A 50 -15.12 -35.94 9.03
N VAL A 51 -14.02 -36.25 8.31
CA VAL A 51 -13.99 -36.24 6.85
C VAL A 51 -14.87 -37.37 6.29
N SER A 52 -14.82 -38.57 6.91
CA SER A 52 -15.60 -39.72 6.48
C SER A 52 -17.11 -39.53 6.69
N ASP A 53 -17.48 -38.85 7.77
CA ASP A 53 -18.86 -38.61 8.18
C ASP A 53 -19.45 -37.31 7.57
N ASP A 54 -18.63 -36.52 6.85
CA ASP A 54 -19.07 -35.28 6.23
C ASP A 54 -20.00 -35.51 5.03
N GLN A 55 -21.29 -35.64 5.33
CA GLN A 55 -22.35 -35.80 4.30
C GLN A 55 -22.62 -34.52 3.50
N THR A 56 -22.10 -33.38 3.94
CA THR A 56 -22.39 -32.05 3.38
C THR A 56 -21.24 -31.46 2.55
N GLY A 57 -20.05 -32.07 2.61
CA GLY A 57 -18.85 -31.60 1.94
C GLY A 57 -18.28 -30.28 2.54
N GLN A 58 -18.68 -29.93 3.74
CA GLN A 58 -18.27 -28.66 4.38
C GLN A 58 -16.77 -28.59 4.64
N ILE A 59 -16.12 -29.71 4.91
CA ILE A 59 -14.67 -29.75 5.15
C ILE A 59 -13.90 -29.33 3.89
N MET A 60 -14.31 -29.81 2.73
CA MET A 60 -13.69 -29.43 1.44
C MET A 60 -13.95 -27.95 1.11
N VAL A 61 -15.13 -27.42 1.48
CA VAL A 61 -15.43 -25.98 1.37
C VAL A 61 -14.48 -25.17 2.25
N ARG A 62 -14.20 -25.59 3.47
CA ARG A 62 -13.25 -24.92 4.37
C ARG A 62 -11.82 -25.00 3.87
N ALA A 63 -11.39 -26.10 3.29
CA ALA A 63 -10.09 -26.22 2.65
C ALA A 63 -9.95 -25.26 1.45
N ALA A 64 -11.00 -25.09 0.65
CA ALA A 64 -11.04 -24.11 -0.43
C ALA A 64 -11.01 -22.67 0.09
N GLU A 65 -11.72 -22.37 1.18
CA GLU A 65 -11.71 -21.07 1.85
C GLU A 65 -10.29 -20.70 2.34
N LEU A 66 -9.50 -21.66 2.82
CA LEU A 66 -8.11 -21.45 3.20
C LEU A 66 -7.29 -20.90 2.03
N GLY A 67 -7.51 -21.44 0.82
CA GLY A 67 -6.86 -20.93 -0.40
C GLY A 67 -7.27 -19.48 -0.73
N GLN A 68 -8.55 -19.13 -0.56
CA GLN A 68 -9.03 -17.75 -0.78
C GLN A 68 -8.42 -16.78 0.24
N ARG A 69 -8.35 -17.17 1.51
CA ARG A 69 -7.70 -16.34 2.56
C ARG A 69 -6.23 -16.15 2.29
N ALA A 70 -5.53 -17.16 1.81
CA ALA A 70 -4.14 -17.04 1.39
C ALA A 70 -3.98 -16.04 0.24
N ALA A 71 -4.89 -16.04 -0.75
CA ALA A 71 -4.85 -15.10 -1.88
C ALA A 71 -5.04 -13.64 -1.42
N THR A 72 -5.97 -13.38 -0.50
CA THR A 72 -6.26 -12.02 0.03
C THR A 72 -5.25 -11.54 1.07
N HIS A 73 -4.36 -12.40 1.56
CA HIS A 73 -3.35 -12.02 2.56
C HIS A 73 -2.39 -10.93 2.05
N LYS A 74 -2.13 -10.86 0.75
CA LYS A 74 -1.33 -9.79 0.12
C LYS A 74 -1.98 -8.42 0.31
N ASP A 75 -3.29 -8.35 0.12
CA ASP A 75 -4.05 -7.11 0.30
C ASP A 75 -4.07 -6.69 1.78
N TYR A 76 -4.25 -7.65 2.68
CA TYR A 76 -4.14 -7.41 4.12
C TYR A 76 -2.79 -6.80 4.51
N LEU A 77 -1.67 -7.34 3.99
CA LEU A 77 -0.34 -6.79 4.24
C LEU A 77 -0.17 -5.38 3.66
N LEU A 78 -0.77 -5.09 2.51
CA LEU A 78 -0.77 -3.74 1.95
C LEU A 78 -1.52 -2.76 2.86
N GLY A 79 -2.70 -3.16 3.37
CA GLY A 79 -3.44 -2.36 4.35
C GLY A 79 -2.62 -2.04 5.59
N LEU A 80 -1.97 -3.05 6.17
CA LEU A 80 -1.08 -2.87 7.31
C LEU A 80 0.07 -1.89 7.03
N LEU A 81 0.68 -1.95 5.85
CA LEU A 81 1.73 -1.01 5.46
C LEU A 81 1.21 0.41 5.31
N MET A 82 0.02 0.58 4.73
CA MET A 82 -0.59 1.90 4.56
C MET A 82 -0.93 2.50 5.92
N ASP A 83 -1.61 1.78 6.79
CA ASP A 83 -2.05 2.26 8.10
C ASP A 83 -0.86 2.58 9.02
N ASN A 84 0.13 1.68 9.07
CA ASN A 84 1.28 1.85 9.96
C ASN A 84 2.39 2.73 9.37
N GLY A 85 2.26 3.20 8.13
CA GLY A 85 3.33 3.94 7.44
C GLY A 85 3.77 5.24 8.10
N GLY A 86 3.00 5.79 9.05
CA GLY A 86 3.38 6.93 9.88
C GLY A 86 4.02 6.55 11.22
N THR A 87 4.14 5.26 11.53
CA THR A 87 4.63 4.77 12.82
C THR A 87 6.13 4.46 12.74
N ALA A 88 6.84 4.70 13.82
CA ALA A 88 8.27 4.35 13.93
C ALA A 88 8.48 2.85 13.68
N GLY A 89 9.48 2.52 12.86
CA GLY A 89 9.78 1.14 12.44
C GLY A 89 9.23 0.78 11.05
N TYR A 90 8.25 1.53 10.52
CA TYR A 90 7.77 1.42 9.15
C TYR A 90 8.46 2.45 8.25
N ASN A 91 9.78 2.30 8.12
CA ASN A 91 10.64 3.30 7.53
C ASN A 91 10.76 3.14 6.01
N SER A 92 10.87 4.27 5.34
CA SER A 92 11.27 4.39 3.94
C SER A 92 12.79 4.22 3.79
N TYR A 93 13.28 4.26 2.56
CA TYR A 93 14.70 4.15 2.21
C TYR A 93 15.58 5.26 2.81
N ASP A 94 15.00 6.41 3.18
CA ASP A 94 15.69 7.53 3.83
C ASP A 94 15.78 7.40 5.36
N GLY A 95 15.28 6.30 5.92
CA GLY A 95 15.39 5.95 7.34
C GLY A 95 14.32 6.55 8.25
N VAL A 96 13.41 7.38 7.71
CA VAL A 96 12.26 7.93 8.45
C VAL A 96 10.97 7.18 8.10
N ALA A 97 9.91 7.37 8.91
CA ALA A 97 8.60 6.76 8.65
C ALA A 97 8.11 7.09 7.23
N PHE A 98 7.46 6.14 6.56
CA PHE A 98 7.05 6.30 5.16
C PHE A 98 6.08 7.46 4.95
N PHE A 99 5.18 7.75 5.89
CA PHE A 99 4.37 8.96 5.89
C PHE A 99 4.83 9.88 7.02
N THR A 100 5.54 10.94 6.66
CA THR A 100 6.08 11.89 7.62
C THR A 100 6.12 13.30 7.03
N VAL A 101 6.26 14.27 7.91
CA VAL A 101 6.43 15.69 7.55
C VAL A 101 7.89 16.06 7.27
N SER A 102 8.82 15.13 7.43
CA SER A 102 10.27 15.40 7.52
C SER A 102 11.13 14.55 6.59
N HIS A 103 10.65 14.23 5.39
CA HIS A 103 11.49 13.61 4.36
C HIS A 103 12.54 14.58 3.84
N SER A 104 13.73 14.06 3.58
CA SER A 104 14.76 14.81 2.86
C SER A 104 15.62 13.88 2.02
N SER A 105 15.94 14.30 0.81
CA SER A 105 16.84 13.57 -0.07
C SER A 105 17.80 14.54 -0.75
N GLY A 106 19.09 14.42 -0.45
CA GLY A 106 20.12 15.29 -1.06
C GLY A 106 19.87 16.78 -0.82
N SER A 107 19.63 17.53 -1.89
CA SER A 107 19.35 18.97 -1.89
C SER A 107 17.86 19.30 -1.97
N SER A 108 16.96 18.33 -1.79
CA SER A 108 15.51 18.53 -1.95
C SER A 108 14.92 19.49 -0.91
N GLY A 109 15.60 19.69 0.23
CA GLY A 109 15.02 20.30 1.42
C GLY A 109 14.03 19.36 2.12
N TRP A 110 13.37 19.89 3.16
CA TRP A 110 12.33 19.14 3.89
C TRP A 110 11.05 19.08 3.08
N GLN A 111 10.47 17.88 2.98
CA GLN A 111 9.24 17.62 2.25
C GLN A 111 8.31 16.75 3.10
N SER A 112 7.00 16.98 2.96
CA SER A 112 5.97 16.26 3.71
C SER A 112 5.07 15.48 2.74
N ASN A 113 4.92 14.19 2.98
CA ASN A 113 3.89 13.37 2.37
C ASN A 113 2.76 12.98 3.35
N ALA A 114 2.72 13.64 4.51
CA ALA A 114 1.64 13.58 5.48
C ALA A 114 0.95 14.95 5.55
N VAL A 115 -0.30 15.00 5.10
CA VAL A 115 -1.15 16.19 5.08
C VAL A 115 -2.21 16.04 6.15
N VAL A 116 -2.50 17.11 6.87
CA VAL A 116 -3.58 17.15 7.86
C VAL A 116 -4.67 18.09 7.36
N VAL A 117 -5.91 17.70 7.58
CA VAL A 117 -7.11 18.49 7.29
C VAL A 117 -7.95 18.51 8.56
N ASP A 118 -8.06 19.69 9.16
CA ASP A 118 -8.94 19.91 10.31
C ASP A 118 -10.40 19.82 9.84
N THR A 119 -11.20 19.02 10.50
CA THR A 119 -12.61 18.84 10.21
C THR A 119 -13.45 19.70 11.16
N ALA A 120 -14.67 20.07 10.73
CA ALA A 120 -15.59 20.83 11.57
C ALA A 120 -16.21 19.97 12.70
N GLY A 121 -16.09 18.65 12.61
CA GLY A 121 -16.59 17.68 13.58
C GLY A 121 -15.49 16.76 14.03
N ASP A 122 -15.67 15.49 13.76
CA ASP A 122 -14.65 14.44 13.95
C ASP A 122 -14.40 13.69 12.63
N ALA A 123 -13.34 12.91 12.57
CA ALA A 123 -12.96 12.22 11.35
C ALA A 123 -13.97 11.16 10.88
N THR A 124 -14.94 10.73 11.73
CA THR A 124 -16.01 9.79 11.32
C THR A 124 -17.13 10.48 10.57
N THR A 125 -17.29 11.80 10.70
CA THR A 125 -18.43 12.58 10.20
C THR A 125 -18.06 13.60 9.14
N ILE A 126 -16.93 13.41 8.45
CA ILE A 126 -16.44 14.34 7.42
C ILE A 126 -17.50 14.61 6.34
N THR A 127 -17.53 15.85 5.87
CA THR A 127 -18.36 16.30 4.78
C THR A 127 -17.72 16.03 3.42
N THR A 128 -18.52 16.07 2.35
CA THR A 128 -18.00 16.00 0.97
C THR A 128 -17.01 17.13 0.67
N GLY A 129 -17.24 18.34 1.24
CA GLY A 129 -16.35 19.48 1.09
C GLY A 129 -14.98 19.26 1.76
N GLU A 130 -14.95 18.70 2.95
CA GLU A 130 -13.70 18.35 3.65
C GLU A 130 -12.95 17.22 2.92
N MET A 131 -13.66 16.20 2.43
CA MET A 131 -13.09 15.17 1.59
C MET A 131 -12.46 15.76 0.31
N ALA A 132 -13.17 16.66 -0.38
CA ALA A 132 -12.66 17.34 -1.57
C ALA A 132 -11.41 18.16 -1.24
N THR A 133 -11.40 18.89 -0.13
CA THR A 133 -10.25 19.67 0.35
C THR A 133 -9.05 18.75 0.65
N GLY A 134 -9.28 17.63 1.30
CA GLY A 134 -8.23 16.63 1.59
C GLY A 134 -7.60 16.08 0.31
N ILE A 135 -8.42 15.72 -0.67
CA ILE A 135 -7.93 15.22 -1.96
C ILE A 135 -7.15 16.31 -2.70
N GLN A 136 -7.64 17.56 -2.74
CA GLN A 136 -6.94 18.69 -3.38
C GLN A 136 -5.59 18.95 -2.73
N ASN A 137 -5.54 19.04 -1.41
CA ASN A 137 -4.30 19.28 -0.66
C ASN A 137 -3.28 18.15 -0.89
N GLY A 138 -3.75 16.90 -0.89
CA GLY A 138 -2.86 15.75 -1.13
C GLY A 138 -2.35 15.69 -2.57
N ILE A 139 -3.15 16.00 -3.57
CA ILE A 139 -2.71 16.10 -4.98
C ILE A 139 -1.70 17.26 -5.12
N ALA A 140 -1.98 18.41 -4.51
CA ALA A 140 -1.06 19.55 -4.55
C ALA A 140 0.29 19.22 -3.89
N ALA A 141 0.29 18.52 -2.75
CA ALA A 141 1.50 18.06 -2.10
C ALA A 141 2.29 17.09 -2.99
N LEU A 142 1.61 16.13 -3.63
CA LEU A 142 2.23 15.17 -4.54
C LEU A 142 2.91 15.86 -5.73
N MET A 143 2.27 16.87 -6.32
CA MET A 143 2.83 17.63 -7.45
C MET A 143 3.98 18.55 -7.04
N ALA A 144 4.07 18.94 -5.77
CA ALA A 144 5.10 19.84 -5.26
C ALA A 144 6.43 19.15 -4.91
N PHE A 145 6.48 17.81 -4.95
CA PHE A 145 7.70 17.08 -4.59
C PHE A 145 8.88 17.39 -5.50
N LYS A 146 10.04 17.42 -4.85
CA LYS A 146 11.33 17.69 -5.49
C LYS A 146 12.20 16.43 -5.43
N ASP A 147 13.07 16.34 -6.42
CA ASP A 147 14.10 15.31 -6.52
C ASP A 147 15.27 15.58 -5.55
N ASP A 148 16.25 14.67 -5.54
CA ASP A 148 17.47 14.77 -4.72
C ASP A 148 18.38 15.94 -5.11
N GLN A 149 18.13 16.62 -6.23
CA GLN A 149 18.84 17.80 -6.70
C GLN A 149 18.08 19.11 -6.38
N GLY A 150 16.84 19.00 -5.86
CA GLY A 150 15.99 20.14 -5.50
C GLY A 150 15.10 20.64 -6.64
N PHE A 151 15.05 19.94 -7.79
CA PHE A 151 14.15 20.27 -8.88
C PHE A 151 12.79 19.60 -8.71
N PRO A 152 11.69 20.22 -9.17
CA PRO A 152 10.38 19.58 -9.17
C PRO A 152 10.42 18.26 -9.95
N MET A 153 9.79 17.21 -9.39
CA MET A 153 9.71 15.91 -10.05
C MET A 153 8.78 15.90 -11.27
N ALA A 154 8.07 17.02 -11.51
CA ALA A 154 7.12 17.19 -12.62
C ALA A 154 6.05 16.06 -12.66
N LEU A 155 5.60 15.60 -11.50
CA LEU A 155 4.53 14.63 -11.41
C LEU A 155 3.23 15.28 -11.91
N ASN A 156 2.68 14.71 -12.98
CA ASN A 156 1.41 15.15 -13.53
C ASN A 156 0.22 14.52 -12.76
N GLN A 157 -0.99 14.99 -13.03
CA GLN A 157 -2.22 14.48 -12.42
C GLN A 157 -2.71 13.15 -13.01
N ASP A 158 -2.10 12.70 -14.12
CA ASP A 158 -2.51 11.43 -14.73
C ASP A 158 -2.21 10.24 -13.81
N SER A 159 -3.05 9.23 -13.84
CA SER A 159 -2.87 8.00 -13.04
C SER A 159 -2.78 8.21 -11.52
N ILE A 160 -3.44 9.25 -11.00
CA ILE A 160 -3.62 9.43 -9.55
C ILE A 160 -4.77 8.53 -9.10
N THR A 161 -4.52 7.77 -8.05
CA THR A 161 -5.54 6.93 -7.40
C THR A 161 -5.72 7.39 -5.95
N VAL A 162 -6.96 7.71 -5.60
CA VAL A 162 -7.37 7.99 -4.21
C VAL A 162 -7.87 6.70 -3.60
N VAL A 163 -7.18 6.22 -2.58
CA VAL A 163 -7.52 5.00 -1.86
C VAL A 163 -8.17 5.37 -0.54
N VAL A 164 -9.35 4.81 -0.28
CA VAL A 164 -10.16 5.15 0.89
C VAL A 164 -10.63 3.88 1.60
N PRO A 165 -10.84 3.92 2.93
CA PRO A 165 -11.58 2.87 3.64
C PRO A 165 -13.07 2.88 3.21
N PRO A 166 -13.81 1.77 3.44
CA PRO A 166 -15.23 1.68 3.06
C PRO A 166 -16.10 2.80 3.63
N ASP A 167 -15.82 3.26 4.84
CA ASP A 167 -16.58 4.32 5.52
C ASP A 167 -16.55 5.66 4.77
N TYR A 168 -15.47 5.95 4.08
CA TYR A 168 -15.28 7.17 3.31
C TYR A 168 -15.72 7.08 1.85
N TYR A 169 -16.15 5.89 1.40
CA TYR A 169 -16.47 5.66 -0.01
C TYR A 169 -17.45 6.67 -0.58
N TRP A 170 -18.61 6.84 0.06
CA TRP A 170 -19.66 7.68 -0.49
C TRP A 170 -19.26 9.15 -0.57
N ARG A 171 -18.49 9.65 0.42
CA ARG A 171 -17.99 11.03 0.43
C ARG A 171 -16.95 11.25 -0.68
N ALA A 172 -16.06 10.29 -0.86
CA ALA A 172 -15.07 10.33 -1.93
C ALA A 172 -15.71 10.17 -3.32
N ALA A 173 -16.68 9.28 -3.47
CA ALA A 173 -17.43 9.09 -4.72
C ALA A 173 -18.21 10.35 -5.11
N GLU A 174 -18.85 11.03 -4.15
CA GLU A 174 -19.51 12.30 -4.40
C GLU A 174 -18.51 13.40 -4.79
N ALA A 175 -17.39 13.52 -4.05
CA ALA A 175 -16.35 14.51 -4.33
C ALA A 175 -15.74 14.38 -5.73
N LEU A 176 -15.47 13.14 -6.19
CA LEU A 176 -14.78 12.87 -7.46
C LEU A 176 -15.72 12.60 -8.64
N GLY A 177 -16.97 12.21 -8.38
CA GLY A 177 -17.89 11.73 -9.41
C GLY A 177 -19.10 12.61 -9.68
N ALA A 178 -19.57 13.42 -8.71
CA ALA A 178 -20.74 14.26 -8.89
C ALA A 178 -20.49 15.37 -9.91
N ASN A 179 -21.47 15.66 -10.77
CA ASN A 179 -21.38 16.77 -11.71
C ASN A 179 -21.57 18.13 -11.03
N ILE A 180 -22.42 18.18 -10.01
CA ILE A 180 -22.79 19.39 -9.27
C ILE A 180 -22.69 19.09 -7.78
N ILE A 181 -21.99 19.95 -7.05
CA ILE A 181 -21.91 19.94 -5.59
C ILE A 181 -22.37 21.33 -5.11
N GLN A 182 -23.34 21.38 -4.18
CA GLN A 182 -23.87 22.64 -3.61
C GLN A 182 -24.26 23.67 -4.68
N ASN A 183 -24.97 23.24 -5.72
CA ASN A 183 -25.44 24.08 -6.86
C ASN A 183 -24.32 24.72 -7.72
N THR A 184 -23.07 24.22 -7.61
CA THR A 184 -21.94 24.63 -8.45
C THR A 184 -21.36 23.45 -9.18
N SER A 185 -20.76 23.68 -10.36
CA SER A 185 -20.07 22.64 -11.12
C SER A 185 -18.91 22.05 -10.30
N ASN A 186 -18.83 20.75 -10.25
CA ASN A 186 -17.74 20.06 -9.56
C ASN A 186 -16.46 20.06 -10.44
N ILE A 187 -15.47 20.84 -10.03
CA ILE A 187 -14.16 20.90 -10.71
C ILE A 187 -13.28 19.67 -10.48
N MET A 188 -13.64 18.82 -9.51
CA MET A 188 -12.86 17.62 -9.15
C MET A 188 -13.30 16.38 -9.93
N GLN A 189 -14.35 16.49 -10.74
CA GLN A 189 -14.87 15.36 -11.50
C GLN A 189 -13.81 14.78 -12.41
N GLY A 190 -13.50 13.48 -12.22
CA GLY A 190 -12.54 12.75 -13.05
C GLY A 190 -11.07 13.11 -12.85
N VAL A 191 -10.71 13.92 -11.84
CA VAL A 191 -9.31 14.31 -11.56
C VAL A 191 -8.48 13.14 -11.08
N ALA A 192 -9.09 12.17 -10.39
CA ALA A 192 -8.41 10.97 -9.89
C ALA A 192 -9.33 9.75 -9.95
N GLN A 193 -8.72 8.57 -9.96
CA GLN A 193 -9.45 7.31 -9.82
C GLN A 193 -9.73 7.04 -8.34
N LEU A 194 -10.92 6.53 -8.03
CA LEU A 194 -11.29 6.13 -6.68
C LEU A 194 -11.13 4.61 -6.52
N ALA A 195 -10.42 4.20 -5.49
CA ALA A 195 -10.30 2.80 -5.08
C ALA A 195 -10.73 2.65 -3.62
N VAL A 196 -11.63 1.71 -3.36
CA VAL A 196 -12.01 1.32 -1.99
C VAL A 196 -11.15 0.15 -1.57
N PHE A 197 -10.56 0.26 -0.39
CA PHE A 197 -9.69 -0.78 0.11
C PHE A 197 -10.16 -1.26 1.50
N PRO A 198 -10.84 -2.43 1.57
CA PRO A 198 -11.49 -2.90 2.79
C PRO A 198 -10.54 -3.26 3.94
N PHE A 199 -9.25 -3.41 3.66
CA PHE A 199 -8.25 -3.74 4.70
C PHE A 199 -7.64 -2.51 5.39
N LEU A 200 -8.08 -1.30 5.04
CA LEU A 200 -7.71 -0.09 5.77
C LEU A 200 -8.51 0.02 7.06
N THR A 201 -7.87 0.58 8.07
CA THR A 201 -8.52 0.86 9.35
C THR A 201 -9.64 1.89 9.17
N ALA A 202 -10.79 1.60 9.74
CA ALA A 202 -11.91 2.53 9.77
C ALA A 202 -11.53 3.82 10.51
N PRO A 203 -12.08 4.99 10.11
CA PRO A 203 -11.83 6.24 10.81
C PRO A 203 -12.32 6.19 12.25
N THR A 204 -11.59 6.86 13.13
CA THR A 204 -11.96 7.09 14.52
C THR A 204 -12.39 8.54 14.72
N THR A 205 -12.82 8.90 15.91
CA THR A 205 -13.14 10.31 16.23
C THR A 205 -11.92 11.23 16.14
N ALA A 206 -10.70 10.70 16.33
CA ALA A 206 -9.47 11.47 16.31
C ALA A 206 -8.78 11.51 14.93
N ASP A 207 -8.82 10.41 14.20
CA ASP A 207 -8.05 10.25 12.96
C ASP A 207 -8.83 9.46 11.90
N GLY A 208 -8.74 9.93 10.67
CA GLY A 208 -9.24 9.21 9.50
C GLY A 208 -8.34 9.41 8.30
N TYR A 209 -7.91 8.33 7.66
CA TYR A 209 -6.89 8.40 6.62
C TYR A 209 -7.45 8.11 5.24
N ILE A 210 -6.99 8.88 4.25
CA ILE A 210 -7.04 8.53 2.84
C ILE A 210 -5.64 8.61 2.24
N TYR A 211 -5.42 7.89 1.15
CA TYR A 211 -4.11 7.81 0.50
C TYR A 211 -4.22 8.23 -0.96
N ILE A 212 -3.32 9.08 -1.40
CA ILE A 212 -3.23 9.55 -2.77
C ILE A 212 -1.96 8.97 -3.36
N LEU A 213 -2.13 8.09 -4.33
CA LEU A 213 -1.07 7.29 -4.91
C LEU A 213 -0.89 7.63 -6.38
N LYS A 214 0.35 7.79 -6.79
CA LYS A 214 0.75 7.86 -8.20
C LYS A 214 1.23 6.48 -8.65
N THR A 215 0.54 5.87 -9.63
CA THR A 215 0.72 4.45 -9.95
C THR A 215 1.40 4.17 -11.29
N ASP A 216 1.77 5.19 -12.07
CA ASP A 216 2.39 5.07 -13.39
C ASP A 216 3.93 5.22 -13.38
N GLY A 217 4.53 5.50 -12.22
CA GLY A 217 5.98 5.63 -12.08
C GLY A 217 6.74 4.32 -12.36
N VAL A 218 8.00 4.44 -12.77
CA VAL A 218 8.93 3.29 -12.91
C VAL A 218 9.10 2.57 -11.59
N VAL A 219 9.16 3.33 -10.50
CA VAL A 219 9.14 2.80 -9.13
C VAL A 219 7.80 3.15 -8.50
N ARG A 220 7.17 2.17 -7.88
CA ARG A 220 5.87 2.32 -7.23
C ARG A 220 6.03 2.69 -5.76
N PRO A 221 5.02 3.29 -5.11
CA PRO A 221 5.07 3.61 -3.68
C PRO A 221 5.13 2.36 -2.78
N PHE A 222 4.55 1.26 -3.24
CA PHE A 222 4.61 -0.03 -2.56
C PHE A 222 5.18 -1.09 -3.51
N ILE A 223 5.99 -1.99 -2.96
CA ILE A 223 6.65 -3.07 -3.70
C ILE A 223 6.21 -4.39 -3.09
N PHE A 224 5.71 -5.28 -3.94
CA PHE A 224 5.47 -6.66 -3.59
C PHE A 224 6.61 -7.53 -4.16
N GLN A 225 7.38 -8.12 -3.26
CA GLN A 225 8.46 -9.04 -3.60
C GLN A 225 7.96 -10.47 -3.42
N ASP A 226 7.72 -11.17 -4.53
CA ASP A 226 7.29 -12.56 -4.52
C ASP A 226 8.51 -13.49 -4.69
N ARG A 227 8.78 -14.29 -3.68
CA ARG A 227 9.89 -15.25 -3.68
C ARG A 227 9.42 -16.67 -4.00
N GLU A 228 8.39 -17.12 -3.32
CA GLU A 228 7.73 -18.40 -3.53
C GLU A 228 6.22 -18.12 -3.57
N PRO A 229 5.55 -18.42 -4.69
CA PRO A 229 4.11 -18.23 -4.80
C PRO A 229 3.37 -19.11 -3.79
N ILE A 230 2.10 -18.82 -3.59
CA ILE A 230 1.24 -19.61 -2.71
C ILE A 230 1.16 -21.04 -3.26
N THR A 231 1.57 -22.00 -2.44
CA THR A 231 1.48 -23.43 -2.74
C THR A 231 0.54 -24.09 -1.75
N PHE A 232 -0.35 -24.95 -2.25
CA PHE A 232 -1.22 -25.78 -1.43
C PHE A 232 -0.60 -27.18 -1.31
N SER A 233 -0.67 -27.76 -0.11
CA SER A 233 -0.24 -29.12 0.17
C SER A 233 -1.26 -29.78 1.09
N ALA A 234 -1.52 -31.08 0.88
CA ALA A 234 -2.39 -31.87 1.73
C ALA A 234 -1.65 -33.14 2.20
N ILE A 235 -1.93 -33.55 3.42
CA ILE A 235 -1.57 -34.86 3.99
C ILE A 235 -2.89 -35.55 4.34
N ASP A 236 -3.48 -36.22 3.36
CA ASP A 236 -4.80 -36.84 3.43
C ASP A 236 -4.80 -38.32 2.98
N GLN A 237 -3.62 -38.83 2.60
CA GLN A 237 -3.49 -40.22 2.17
C GLN A 237 -3.50 -41.17 3.39
N PRO A 238 -4.27 -42.28 3.35
CA PRO A 238 -4.38 -43.21 4.47
C PRO A 238 -3.07 -43.86 4.91
N ASP A 239 -2.07 -43.94 4.01
CA ASP A 239 -0.75 -44.50 4.24
C ASP A 239 0.28 -43.47 4.74
N SER A 240 -0.10 -42.19 4.85
CA SER A 240 0.77 -41.18 5.44
C SER A 240 0.94 -41.42 6.94
N GLU A 241 2.13 -41.15 7.47
CA GLU A 241 2.47 -41.36 8.88
C GLU A 241 1.50 -40.65 9.84
N GLU A 242 1.13 -39.41 9.54
CA GLU A 242 0.23 -38.60 10.39
C GLU A 242 -1.20 -39.18 10.39
N VAL A 243 -1.72 -39.57 9.25
CA VAL A 243 -3.07 -40.17 9.17
C VAL A 243 -3.08 -41.54 9.85
N PHE A 244 -2.02 -42.35 9.67
CA PHE A 244 -1.93 -43.67 10.28
C PHE A 244 -1.74 -43.62 11.80
N MET A 245 -0.90 -42.71 12.30
CA MET A 245 -0.54 -42.65 13.72
C MET A 245 -1.48 -41.80 14.58
N ARG A 246 -2.14 -40.80 13.96
CA ARG A 246 -2.91 -39.78 14.69
C ARG A 246 -4.34 -39.59 14.20
N GLU A 247 -4.73 -40.27 13.11
CA GLU A 247 -6.05 -40.13 12.46
C GLU A 247 -6.38 -38.69 12.07
N LYS A 248 -5.33 -37.88 11.75
CA LYS A 248 -5.45 -36.47 11.40
C LYS A 248 -5.07 -36.24 9.94
N MET A 249 -5.90 -35.45 9.24
CA MET A 249 -5.63 -34.94 7.91
C MET A 249 -5.27 -33.46 7.99
N TYR A 250 -4.32 -33.03 7.18
CA TYR A 250 -3.82 -31.65 7.15
C TYR A 250 -3.91 -31.06 5.77
N TYR A 251 -4.50 -29.87 5.68
CA TYR A 251 -4.57 -29.06 4.46
C TYR A 251 -3.85 -27.76 4.73
N GLY A 252 -2.76 -27.50 4.01
CA GLY A 252 -1.90 -26.35 4.30
C GLY A 252 -1.61 -25.51 3.08
N VAL A 253 -1.42 -24.21 3.29
CA VAL A 253 -0.88 -23.27 2.32
C VAL A 253 0.42 -22.69 2.84
N ARG A 254 1.37 -22.49 1.95
CA ARG A 254 2.67 -21.90 2.25
C ARG A 254 3.05 -20.93 1.16
N ALA A 255 3.68 -19.83 1.57
CA ALA A 255 4.23 -18.83 0.65
C ALA A 255 5.43 -18.12 1.27
N ARG A 256 6.27 -17.51 0.43
CA ARG A 256 7.36 -16.63 0.88
C ARG A 256 7.33 -15.36 0.04
N TYR A 257 7.02 -14.25 0.66
CA TYR A 257 7.02 -12.93 0.04
C TYR A 257 7.21 -11.82 1.07
N ARG A 258 7.40 -10.61 0.60
CA ARG A 258 7.42 -9.41 1.42
C ARG A 258 6.71 -8.28 0.71
N MET A 259 5.90 -7.53 1.47
CA MET A 259 5.40 -6.24 1.07
C MET A 259 6.27 -5.16 1.73
N THR A 260 6.67 -4.14 0.99
CA THR A 260 7.54 -3.08 1.49
C THR A 260 7.28 -1.76 0.78
N TYR A 261 7.93 -0.70 1.29
CA TYR A 261 7.83 0.62 0.70
C TYR A 261 8.80 0.80 -0.47
N GLY A 262 8.33 1.54 -1.47
CA GLY A 262 9.15 2.05 -2.56
C GLY A 262 9.48 3.53 -2.36
N TYR A 263 9.21 4.37 -3.38
CA TYR A 263 9.42 5.80 -3.29
C TYR A 263 8.25 6.49 -2.59
N TRP A 264 8.54 7.17 -1.48
CA TRP A 264 7.56 7.94 -0.72
C TRP A 264 6.99 9.12 -1.54
N GLN A 265 7.75 9.66 -2.50
CA GLN A 265 7.32 10.75 -3.39
C GLN A 265 6.11 10.40 -4.26
N TYR A 266 5.75 9.12 -4.38
CA TYR A 266 4.59 8.65 -5.13
C TYR A 266 3.38 8.33 -4.25
N ALA A 267 3.45 8.68 -2.96
CA ALA A 267 2.35 8.47 -2.01
C ALA A 267 2.21 9.65 -1.05
N VAL A 268 0.98 10.10 -0.85
CA VAL A 268 0.62 11.09 0.16
C VAL A 268 -0.49 10.51 1.02
N ARG A 269 -0.34 10.60 2.34
CA ARG A 269 -1.41 10.30 3.30
C ARG A 269 -2.06 11.60 3.75
N VAL A 270 -3.38 11.65 3.68
CA VAL A 270 -4.17 12.75 4.23
C VAL A 270 -4.86 12.24 5.49
N ASN A 271 -4.69 12.96 6.59
CA ASN A 271 -5.33 12.72 7.86
C ASN A 271 -6.41 13.76 8.11
N PHE A 272 -7.62 13.31 8.35
CA PHE A 272 -8.74 14.11 8.85
C PHE A 272 -8.75 14.02 10.38
N THR A 273 -8.71 15.18 11.05
CA THR A 273 -8.64 15.28 12.52
C THR A 273 -9.76 16.15 13.07
#